data_da5b4000a2fcadc79c4ad214d5576239
#
_entry.id   da5b4000a2fcadc79c4ad214d5576239
#
_cell.length_a   1.000
_cell.length_b   1.000
_cell.length_c   1.000
_cell.angle_alpha   90.00
_cell.angle_beta   90.00
_cell.angle_gamma   90.00
#
_symmetry.space_group_name_H-M   'P 1'
#
loop_
_entity.id
_entity.type
_entity.pdbx_description
1 polymer ?
#
loop_
_entity_poly.entity_id
_entity_poly.type
_entity_poly.pdbx_seq_one_letter_code
_entity_poly.pdbx_strand_id
1 'polypeptide(L)'
;QELRNDELASQILQKKIDFAFEVDKIETDGITSLKFGSEELILTVPTTFVTNAQLRSCCFRPGDTSNGVHSIYEAEPIDVGLFRDVPFVFLREGNDSYSRGIQICKNAGFTPNIIMQVDSSMTTYHLAAAGNGAAFIRLSALTIEASGKLCYFRIADPLNVRDIFLYYRAAGRSRVEETLLAFIRDMVGGVQKIE
;
A
#
# COMPACT_ATOMS: atom_id res chain seq x y z
N GLN A 1 0.99 2.59 17.77
CA GLN A 1 0.72 4.03 17.92
C GLN A 1 1.28 4.69 16.68
N GLU A 2 0.45 5.34 15.88
CA GLU A 2 0.92 6.16 14.76
C GLU A 2 1.48 7.45 15.36
N LEU A 3 2.76 7.69 15.15
CA LEU A 3 3.49 8.88 15.59
C LEU A 3 3.66 9.82 14.38
N ARG A 4 3.67 11.12 14.62
CA ARG A 4 4.05 12.09 13.58
C ARG A 4 5.57 12.01 13.35
N ASN A 5 6.04 12.33 12.16
CA ASN A 5 7.45 12.19 11.78
C ASN A 5 8.41 12.96 12.69
N ASP A 6 8.04 14.16 13.16
CA ASP A 6 8.81 14.96 14.11
C ASP A 6 8.90 14.30 15.51
N GLU A 7 7.80 13.70 15.94
CA GLU A 7 7.75 12.96 17.20
C GLU A 7 8.54 11.66 17.11
N LEU A 8 8.42 10.92 16.01
CA LEU A 8 9.16 9.70 15.73
C LEU A 8 10.68 9.97 15.73
N ALA A 9 11.12 11.03 15.02
CA ALA A 9 12.51 11.45 14.99
C ALA A 9 13.03 11.76 16.42
N SER A 10 12.25 12.50 17.19
CA SER A 10 12.60 12.81 18.60
C SER A 10 12.74 11.55 19.45
N GLN A 11 11.84 10.58 19.31
CA GLN A 11 11.88 9.33 20.08
C GLN A 11 13.09 8.46 19.72
N ILE A 12 13.47 8.42 18.43
CA ILE A 12 14.69 7.71 17.98
C ILE A 12 15.94 8.37 18.59
N LEU A 13 16.06 9.71 18.54
CA LEU A 13 17.20 10.43 19.09
C LEU A 13 17.31 10.29 20.61
N GLN A 14 16.18 10.27 21.33
CA GLN A 14 16.10 10.06 22.77
C GLN A 14 16.30 8.60 23.21
N LYS A 15 16.56 7.68 22.29
CA LYS A 15 16.72 6.23 22.56
C LYS A 15 15.48 5.57 23.19
N LYS A 16 14.29 6.12 22.94
CA LYS A 16 13.02 5.49 23.32
C LYS A 16 12.57 4.45 22.28
N ILE A 17 12.96 4.67 21.03
CA ILE A 17 12.79 3.76 19.92
C ILE A 17 14.15 3.59 19.24
N ASP A 18 14.55 2.35 18.97
CA ASP A 18 15.79 2.05 18.30
C ASP A 18 15.65 2.03 16.78
N PHE A 19 14.51 1.52 16.31
CA PHE A 19 14.17 1.38 14.89
C PHE A 19 12.71 1.74 14.62
N ALA A 20 12.46 2.37 13.48
CA ALA A 20 11.11 2.65 13.02
C ALA A 20 11.00 2.42 11.51
N PHE A 21 9.88 1.84 11.09
CA PHE A 21 9.51 1.78 9.67
C PHE A 21 8.59 2.94 9.33
N GLU A 22 8.95 3.68 8.28
CA GLU A 22 8.15 4.80 7.80
C GLU A 22 8.25 4.90 6.27
N VAL A 23 7.24 5.44 5.66
CA VAL A 23 7.16 5.66 4.22
C VAL A 23 7.49 7.10 3.84
N ASP A 24 7.22 8.02 4.75
CA ASP A 24 7.59 9.43 4.57
C ASP A 24 9.07 9.65 4.86
N LYS A 25 9.64 10.60 4.15
CA LYS A 25 11.04 10.95 4.33
C LYS A 25 11.24 11.74 5.61
N ILE A 26 12.06 11.19 6.52
CA ILE A 26 12.50 11.88 7.74
C ILE A 26 13.90 12.47 7.49
N GLU A 27 13.97 13.80 7.39
CA GLU A 27 15.23 14.54 7.25
C GLU A 27 15.55 15.24 8.57
N THR A 28 16.30 14.55 9.43
CA THR A 28 16.70 15.05 10.75
C THR A 28 18.15 14.66 11.04
N ASP A 29 18.95 15.62 11.50
CA ASP A 29 20.34 15.37 11.87
C ASP A 29 20.42 14.30 12.96
N GLY A 30 21.37 13.36 12.79
CA GLY A 30 21.54 12.24 13.71
C GLY A 30 20.66 11.03 13.43
N ILE A 31 19.77 11.09 12.44
CA ILE A 31 18.98 9.96 11.93
C ILE A 31 19.49 9.58 10.54
N THR A 32 19.47 8.30 10.26
CA THR A 32 19.73 7.74 8.93
C THR A 32 18.71 6.67 8.62
N SER A 33 18.63 6.28 7.35
CA SER A 33 17.68 5.28 6.89
C SER A 33 18.32 4.24 5.99
N LEU A 34 17.66 3.10 5.91
CA LEU A 34 17.89 2.04 4.94
C LEU A 34 16.59 1.79 4.20
N LYS A 35 16.61 1.80 2.86
CA LYS A 35 15.46 1.33 2.09
C LYS A 35 15.24 -0.15 2.40
N PHE A 36 14.09 -0.45 2.99
CA PHE A 36 13.72 -1.81 3.40
C PHE A 36 12.99 -2.56 2.29
N GLY A 37 12.17 -1.86 1.51
CA GLY A 37 11.38 -2.41 0.43
C GLY A 37 10.47 -1.36 -0.17
N SER A 38 9.47 -1.84 -0.88
CA SER A 38 8.38 -1.01 -1.39
C SER A 38 7.05 -1.71 -1.20
N GLU A 39 5.97 -0.94 -1.15
CA GLU A 39 4.61 -1.47 -1.15
C GLU A 39 3.79 -0.87 -2.29
N GLU A 40 2.86 -1.64 -2.82
CA GLU A 40 1.98 -1.24 -3.91
C GLU A 40 0.54 -1.09 -3.40
N LEU A 41 -0.13 -0.01 -3.79
CA LEU A 41 -1.58 0.11 -3.69
C LEU A 41 -2.22 -0.54 -4.91
N ILE A 42 -3.27 -1.31 -4.67
CA ILE A 42 -4.14 -1.88 -5.68
C ILE A 42 -5.57 -1.40 -5.49
N LEU A 43 -6.35 -1.43 -6.55
CA LEU A 43 -7.78 -1.16 -6.49
C LEU A 43 -8.55 -2.46 -6.32
N THR A 44 -9.38 -2.56 -5.29
CA THR A 44 -10.34 -3.65 -5.11
C THR A 44 -11.73 -3.17 -5.48
N VAL A 45 -12.42 -3.94 -6.31
CA VAL A 45 -13.75 -3.59 -6.82
C VAL A 45 -14.69 -4.79 -6.65
N PRO A 46 -15.87 -4.62 -6.05
CA PRO A 46 -16.86 -5.70 -6.01
C PRO A 46 -17.16 -6.21 -7.43
N THR A 47 -17.24 -7.53 -7.59
CA THR A 47 -17.49 -8.16 -8.90
C THR A 47 -18.78 -7.65 -9.57
N THR A 48 -19.74 -7.17 -8.78
CA THR A 48 -21.00 -6.58 -9.24
C THR A 48 -20.82 -5.27 -10.00
N PHE A 49 -19.76 -4.51 -9.76
CA PHE A 49 -19.42 -3.29 -10.48
C PHE A 49 -18.52 -3.53 -11.70
N VAL A 50 -17.96 -4.73 -11.85
CA VAL A 50 -17.11 -5.09 -13.00
C VAL A 50 -17.99 -5.71 -14.09
N THR A 51 -18.72 -4.87 -14.82
CA THR A 51 -19.66 -5.32 -15.86
C THR A 51 -18.99 -5.44 -17.24
N ASN A 52 -17.92 -4.68 -17.49
CA ASN A 52 -17.22 -4.66 -18.76
C ASN A 52 -16.31 -5.91 -18.92
N ALA A 53 -16.43 -6.61 -20.05
CA ALA A 53 -15.61 -7.79 -20.35
C ALA A 53 -14.11 -7.48 -20.40
N GLN A 54 -13.71 -6.29 -20.88
CA GLN A 54 -12.32 -5.84 -20.91
C GLN A 54 -11.74 -5.69 -19.49
N LEU A 55 -12.52 -5.16 -18.54
CA LEU A 55 -12.10 -5.08 -17.14
C LEU A 55 -11.95 -6.46 -16.51
N ARG A 56 -12.80 -7.42 -16.91
CA ARG A 56 -12.69 -8.80 -16.41
C ARG A 56 -11.42 -9.50 -16.86
N SER A 57 -10.89 -9.18 -18.04
CA SER A 57 -9.64 -9.76 -18.56
C SER A 57 -8.39 -9.23 -17.83
N CYS A 58 -8.46 -8.05 -17.25
CA CYS A 58 -7.35 -7.41 -16.52
C CYS A 58 -7.40 -7.64 -15.01
N CYS A 59 -8.49 -8.24 -14.48
CA CYS A 59 -8.62 -8.40 -13.04
C CYS A 59 -8.02 -9.71 -12.55
N PHE A 60 -7.32 -9.65 -11.42
CA PHE A 60 -7.00 -10.82 -10.65
C PHE A 60 -8.17 -11.18 -9.73
N ARG A 61 -8.57 -12.47 -9.73
CA ARG A 61 -9.54 -13.04 -8.79
C ARG A 61 -8.98 -14.37 -8.27
N PRO A 62 -8.77 -14.50 -6.97
CA PRO A 62 -8.27 -15.73 -6.41
C PRO A 62 -9.16 -16.93 -6.77
N GLY A 63 -8.54 -17.99 -7.31
CA GLY A 63 -9.23 -19.21 -7.72
C GLY A 63 -9.94 -19.14 -9.07
N ASP A 64 -9.95 -17.99 -9.75
CA ASP A 64 -10.48 -17.84 -11.11
C ASP A 64 -9.34 -17.50 -12.07
N THR A 65 -8.96 -18.48 -12.87
CA THR A 65 -7.90 -18.37 -13.90
C THR A 65 -8.47 -18.33 -15.32
N SER A 66 -9.78 -18.15 -15.47
CA SER A 66 -10.46 -18.21 -16.75
C SER A 66 -10.03 -17.11 -17.74
N ASN A 67 -9.49 -16.01 -17.23
CA ASN A 67 -8.93 -14.90 -18.01
C ASN A 67 -7.41 -15.00 -18.25
N GLY A 68 -6.76 -16.10 -17.80
CA GLY A 68 -5.31 -16.32 -17.93
C GLY A 68 -4.46 -15.58 -16.88
N VAL A 69 -5.06 -14.87 -15.93
CA VAL A 69 -4.35 -14.17 -14.85
C VAL A 69 -4.29 -15.08 -13.63
N HIS A 70 -3.12 -15.64 -13.34
CA HIS A 70 -2.91 -16.58 -12.22
C HIS A 70 -2.39 -15.88 -10.96
N SER A 71 -1.86 -14.68 -11.12
CA SER A 71 -1.31 -13.85 -10.04
C SER A 71 -1.65 -12.38 -10.29
N ILE A 72 -1.79 -11.61 -9.20
CA ILE A 72 -1.95 -10.15 -9.32
C ILE A 72 -0.76 -9.48 -10.04
N TYR A 73 0.43 -10.07 -9.95
CA TYR A 73 1.63 -9.55 -10.61
C TYR A 73 1.62 -9.72 -12.14
N GLU A 74 0.82 -10.67 -12.66
CA GLU A 74 0.61 -10.90 -14.09
C GLU A 74 -0.48 -9.99 -14.67
N ALA A 75 -1.31 -9.37 -13.80
CA ALA A 75 -2.37 -8.48 -14.23
C ALA A 75 -1.80 -7.18 -14.82
N GLU A 76 -2.30 -6.80 -16.00
CA GLU A 76 -1.96 -5.51 -16.60
C GLU A 76 -2.50 -4.36 -15.74
N PRO A 77 -1.68 -3.34 -15.43
CA PRO A 77 -2.12 -2.17 -14.70
C PRO A 77 -3.21 -1.41 -15.46
N ILE A 78 -4.22 -0.93 -14.76
CA ILE A 78 -5.37 -0.21 -15.34
C ILE A 78 -5.38 1.27 -14.95
N ASP A 79 -6.01 2.08 -15.81
CA ASP A 79 -6.40 3.44 -15.46
C ASP A 79 -7.61 3.41 -14.51
N VAL A 80 -7.47 3.99 -13.33
CA VAL A 80 -8.53 4.07 -12.31
C VAL A 80 -9.74 4.86 -12.81
N GLY A 81 -9.58 5.73 -13.81
CA GLY A 81 -10.65 6.46 -14.46
C GLY A 81 -11.75 5.57 -15.05
N LEU A 82 -11.48 4.30 -15.30
CA LEU A 82 -12.47 3.30 -15.72
C LEU A 82 -13.54 3.04 -14.63
N PHE A 83 -13.27 3.43 -13.39
CA PHE A 83 -14.15 3.25 -12.23
C PHE A 83 -14.72 4.57 -11.68
N ARG A 84 -14.71 5.65 -12.47
CA ARG A 84 -15.15 6.99 -12.03
C ARG A 84 -16.61 7.03 -11.53
N ASP A 85 -17.45 6.15 -12.02
CA ASP A 85 -18.88 6.09 -11.68
C ASP A 85 -19.17 5.08 -10.56
N VAL A 86 -18.16 4.38 -10.06
CA VAL A 86 -18.29 3.42 -8.96
C VAL A 86 -18.20 4.17 -7.62
N PRO A 87 -19.02 3.86 -6.62
CA PRO A 87 -18.84 4.41 -5.28
C PRO A 87 -17.56 3.87 -4.63
N PHE A 88 -16.94 4.70 -3.77
CA PHE A 88 -15.69 4.35 -3.08
C PHE A 88 -15.85 4.32 -1.56
N VAL A 89 -15.14 3.40 -0.94
CA VAL A 89 -14.86 3.37 0.50
C VAL A 89 -13.40 3.74 0.70
N PHE A 90 -13.15 4.77 1.50
CA PHE A 90 -11.81 5.30 1.75
C PHE A 90 -11.39 5.18 3.21
N LEU A 91 -10.11 5.24 3.46
CA LEU A 91 -9.60 5.58 4.79
C LEU A 91 -9.91 7.04 5.09
N ARG A 92 -9.86 7.43 6.38
CA ARG A 92 -10.06 8.84 6.77
C ARG A 92 -8.92 9.71 6.26
N GLU A 93 -9.25 10.98 6.08
CA GLU A 93 -8.29 12.04 5.79
C GLU A 93 -7.19 12.08 6.85
N GLY A 94 -5.94 12.35 6.42
CA GLY A 94 -4.75 12.26 7.27
C GLY A 94 -4.01 10.92 7.15
N ASN A 95 -4.62 9.89 6.58
CA ASN A 95 -3.93 8.65 6.22
C ASN A 95 -3.26 8.80 4.85
N ASP A 96 -2.03 8.29 4.71
CA ASP A 96 -1.28 8.34 3.45
C ASP A 96 -2.04 7.67 2.29
N SER A 97 -2.63 6.50 2.52
CA SER A 97 -3.39 5.80 1.48
C SER A 97 -4.64 6.59 1.02
N TYR A 98 -5.24 7.42 1.90
CA TYR A 98 -6.29 8.37 1.51
C TYR A 98 -5.72 9.41 0.53
N SER A 99 -4.65 10.09 0.93
CA SER A 99 -4.06 11.17 0.13
C SER A 99 -3.60 10.67 -1.24
N ARG A 100 -2.97 9.49 -1.29
CA ARG A 100 -2.54 8.83 -2.52
C ARG A 100 -3.73 8.42 -3.39
N GLY A 101 -4.74 7.77 -2.83
CA GLY A 101 -5.94 7.36 -3.57
C GLY A 101 -6.68 8.54 -4.18
N ILE A 102 -6.81 9.66 -3.45
CA ILE A 102 -7.38 10.92 -3.96
C ILE A 102 -6.56 11.47 -5.12
N GLN A 103 -5.21 11.47 -4.98
CA GLN A 103 -4.35 12.00 -6.04
C GLN A 103 -4.36 11.12 -7.29
N ILE A 104 -4.37 9.79 -7.14
CA ILE A 104 -4.52 8.84 -8.24
C ILE A 104 -5.83 9.09 -9.01
N CYS A 105 -6.95 9.25 -8.30
CA CYS A 105 -8.23 9.59 -8.93
C CYS A 105 -8.17 10.93 -9.69
N LYS A 106 -7.53 11.94 -9.11
CA LYS A 106 -7.32 13.23 -9.78
C LYS A 106 -6.45 13.12 -11.03
N ASN A 107 -5.37 12.34 -10.98
CA ASN A 107 -4.51 12.08 -12.14
C ASN A 107 -5.28 11.38 -13.26
N ALA A 108 -6.22 10.50 -12.91
CA ALA A 108 -7.16 9.84 -13.83
C ALA A 108 -8.34 10.73 -14.26
N GLY A 109 -8.34 12.02 -13.88
CA GLY A 109 -9.31 13.02 -14.33
C GLY A 109 -10.68 12.97 -13.67
N PHE A 110 -10.80 12.48 -12.43
CA PHE A 110 -12.07 12.49 -11.70
C PHE A 110 -11.90 12.69 -10.18
N THR A 111 -12.99 13.05 -9.53
CA THR A 111 -13.10 13.08 -8.07
C THR A 111 -13.91 11.86 -7.64
N PRO A 112 -13.40 11.00 -6.74
CA PRO A 112 -14.12 9.80 -6.35
C PRO A 112 -15.39 10.13 -5.55
N ASN A 113 -16.47 9.39 -5.82
CA ASN A 113 -17.69 9.43 -5.01
C ASN A 113 -17.48 8.63 -3.73
N ILE A 114 -17.00 9.27 -2.66
CA ILE A 114 -16.71 8.63 -1.37
C ILE A 114 -18.00 8.50 -0.57
N ILE A 115 -18.51 7.27 -0.43
CA ILE A 115 -19.74 6.99 0.32
C ILE A 115 -19.49 6.67 1.80
N MET A 116 -18.28 6.23 2.15
CA MET A 116 -17.86 5.93 3.51
C MET A 116 -16.37 6.23 3.71
N GLN A 117 -16.05 6.68 4.93
CA GLN A 117 -14.68 6.81 5.42
C GLN A 117 -14.53 6.03 6.73
N VAL A 118 -13.45 5.25 6.84
CA VAL A 118 -13.17 4.38 7.99
C VAL A 118 -11.71 4.50 8.43
N ASP A 119 -11.42 4.04 9.64
CA ASP A 119 -10.07 4.19 10.23
C ASP A 119 -9.14 3.00 9.93
N SER A 120 -9.69 1.87 9.47
CA SER A 120 -8.93 0.63 9.29
C SER A 120 -8.96 0.13 7.86
N SER A 121 -7.77 -0.20 7.30
CA SER A 121 -7.63 -0.82 5.97
C SER A 121 -8.39 -2.14 5.86
N MET A 122 -8.44 -2.94 6.93
CA MET A 122 -9.22 -4.18 6.94
C MET A 122 -10.71 -3.92 6.88
N THR A 123 -11.19 -2.87 7.57
CA THR A 123 -12.60 -2.46 7.47
C THR A 123 -12.94 -1.99 6.06
N THR A 124 -12.06 -1.19 5.43
CA THR A 124 -12.21 -0.77 4.04
C THR A 124 -12.35 -1.98 3.10
N TYR A 125 -11.47 -2.97 3.27
CA TYR A 125 -11.48 -4.21 2.51
C TYR A 125 -12.80 -4.99 2.69
N HIS A 126 -13.25 -5.21 3.92
CA HIS A 126 -14.48 -5.96 4.19
C HIS A 126 -15.73 -5.23 3.69
N LEU A 127 -15.77 -3.90 3.73
CA LEU A 127 -16.86 -3.12 3.17
C LEU A 127 -16.91 -3.24 1.65
N ALA A 128 -15.75 -3.24 0.97
CA ALA A 128 -15.68 -3.53 -0.46
C ALA A 128 -16.15 -4.97 -0.76
N ALA A 129 -15.72 -5.97 0.01
CA ALA A 129 -16.14 -7.37 -0.14
C ALA A 129 -17.65 -7.57 0.13
N ALA A 130 -18.25 -6.70 0.94
CA ALA A 130 -19.71 -6.66 1.17
C ALA A 130 -20.48 -5.97 0.02
N GLY A 131 -19.78 -5.44 -1.01
CA GLY A 131 -20.42 -4.85 -2.17
C GLY A 131 -20.71 -3.35 -2.07
N ASN A 132 -20.18 -2.64 -1.06
CA ASN A 132 -20.50 -1.23 -0.86
C ASN A 132 -19.80 -0.30 -1.87
N GLY A 133 -18.61 -0.66 -2.38
CA GLY A 133 -17.89 0.19 -3.33
C GLY A 133 -16.45 -0.29 -3.55
N ALA A 134 -15.74 0.40 -4.42
CA ALA A 134 -14.33 0.18 -4.66
C ALA A 134 -13.47 0.71 -3.52
N ALA A 135 -12.29 0.14 -3.30
CA ALA A 135 -11.37 0.57 -2.27
C ALA A 135 -9.91 0.42 -2.68
N PHE A 136 -9.08 1.37 -2.27
CA PHE A 136 -7.64 1.23 -2.35
C PHE A 136 -7.14 0.43 -1.15
N ILE A 137 -6.38 -0.63 -1.40
CA ILE A 137 -5.76 -1.44 -0.35
C ILE A 137 -4.28 -1.66 -0.68
N ARG A 138 -3.49 -2.02 0.32
CA ARG A 138 -2.11 -2.45 0.11
C ARG A 138 -2.08 -3.85 -0.48
N LEU A 139 -1.21 -4.08 -1.45
CA LEU A 139 -1.07 -5.40 -2.08
C LEU A 139 -0.74 -6.50 -1.04
N SER A 140 0.05 -6.16 -0.02
CA SER A 140 0.37 -7.06 1.07
C SER A 140 -0.86 -7.58 1.84
N ALA A 141 -1.98 -6.87 1.82
CA ALA A 141 -3.22 -7.32 2.45
C ALA A 141 -3.88 -8.50 1.72
N LEU A 142 -3.60 -8.69 0.42
CA LEU A 142 -4.12 -9.84 -0.35
C LEU A 142 -3.60 -11.20 0.12
N THR A 143 -2.41 -11.23 0.73
CA THR A 143 -1.79 -12.49 1.19
C THR A 143 -2.51 -13.06 2.42
N ILE A 144 -3.36 -12.27 3.08
CA ILE A 144 -4.04 -12.64 4.33
C ILE A 144 -5.42 -13.21 4.05
N GLU A 145 -6.23 -12.57 3.21
CA GLU A 145 -7.57 -13.04 2.82
C GLU A 145 -7.95 -12.48 1.44
N ALA A 146 -7.97 -13.33 0.43
CA ALA A 146 -8.46 -12.91 -0.88
C ALA A 146 -9.92 -13.39 -1.07
N SER A 147 -10.85 -12.45 -1.27
CA SER A 147 -12.26 -12.74 -1.46
C SER A 147 -12.62 -12.95 -2.93
N GLY A 148 -13.24 -14.07 -3.27
CA GLY A 148 -13.78 -14.31 -4.61
C GLY A 148 -14.92 -13.35 -5.03
N LYS A 149 -15.40 -12.49 -4.12
CA LYS A 149 -16.39 -11.44 -4.39
C LYS A 149 -15.77 -10.16 -4.94
N LEU A 150 -14.44 -10.05 -4.93
CA LEU A 150 -13.68 -8.89 -5.38
C LEU A 150 -12.91 -9.19 -6.66
N CYS A 151 -12.79 -8.19 -7.48
CA CYS A 151 -11.77 -8.06 -8.53
C CYS A 151 -10.65 -7.17 -8.02
N TYR A 152 -9.41 -7.58 -8.25
CA TYR A 152 -8.22 -6.85 -7.84
C TYR A 152 -7.49 -6.35 -9.07
N PHE A 153 -7.18 -5.07 -9.08
CA PHE A 153 -6.53 -4.40 -10.21
C PHE A 153 -5.24 -3.73 -9.76
N ARG A 154 -4.17 -3.93 -10.52
CA ARG A 154 -3.00 -3.06 -10.43
C ARG A 154 -3.33 -1.71 -11.05
N ILE A 155 -2.70 -0.66 -10.56
CA ILE A 155 -3.01 0.73 -10.92
C ILE A 155 -1.88 1.30 -11.78
N ALA A 156 -2.22 1.85 -12.94
CA ALA A 156 -1.29 2.50 -13.87
C ALA A 156 -1.02 3.96 -13.48
N ASP A 157 -0.54 4.19 -12.26
CA ASP A 157 -0.16 5.51 -11.75
C ASP A 157 1.10 5.35 -10.87
N PRO A 158 2.14 6.19 -11.03
CA PRO A 158 3.38 6.06 -10.26
C PRO A 158 3.19 6.22 -8.75
N LEU A 159 2.10 6.84 -8.29
CA LEU A 159 1.78 6.95 -6.88
C LEU A 159 1.25 5.63 -6.28
N ASN A 160 1.02 4.60 -7.08
CA ASN A 160 0.61 3.30 -6.55
C ASN A 160 1.73 2.60 -5.76
N VAL A 161 3.00 2.90 -6.05
CA VAL A 161 4.17 2.35 -5.35
C VAL A 161 4.79 3.40 -4.44
N ARG A 162 5.20 2.99 -3.27
CA ARG A 162 6.01 3.79 -2.35
C ARG A 162 7.09 2.95 -1.68
N ASP A 163 8.20 3.58 -1.37
CA ASP A 163 9.29 2.96 -0.65
C ASP A 163 9.00 2.93 0.85
N ILE A 164 9.46 1.87 1.51
CA ILE A 164 9.46 1.72 2.96
C ILE A 164 10.90 1.83 3.44
N PHE A 165 11.14 2.69 4.41
CA PHE A 165 12.44 2.91 4.99
C PHE A 165 12.48 2.47 6.44
N LEU A 166 13.60 1.88 6.84
CA LEU A 166 13.95 1.65 8.23
C LEU A 166 14.79 2.82 8.71
N TYR A 167 14.30 3.56 9.70
CA TYR A 167 14.97 4.70 10.32
C TYR A 167 15.63 4.29 11.64
N TYR A 168 16.83 4.82 11.90
CA TYR A 168 17.62 4.55 13.09
C TYR A 168 18.65 5.65 13.34
N ARG A 169 19.25 5.68 14.53
CA ARG A 169 20.32 6.65 14.85
C ARG A 169 21.55 6.45 13.97
N ALA A 170 22.10 7.53 13.47
CA ALA A 170 23.31 7.52 12.65
C ALA A 170 24.54 7.05 13.45
N ALA A 171 24.60 7.35 14.76
CA ALA A 171 25.71 7.00 15.63
C ALA A 171 25.22 6.59 17.04
N GLY A 172 26.10 6.05 17.84
CA GLY A 172 25.83 5.70 19.25
C GLY A 172 24.92 4.50 19.42
N ARG A 173 24.93 3.57 18.46
CA ARG A 173 24.20 2.31 18.47
C ARG A 173 24.92 1.27 19.32
N SER A 174 24.14 0.43 19.97
CA SER A 174 24.63 -0.74 20.71
C SER A 174 25.06 -1.86 19.76
N ARG A 175 25.79 -2.85 20.30
CA ARG A 175 26.19 -4.04 19.52
C ARG A 175 24.97 -4.84 19.02
N VAL A 176 23.87 -4.85 19.76
CA VAL A 176 22.64 -5.54 19.37
C VAL A 176 22.00 -4.84 18.17
N GLU A 177 21.89 -3.50 18.21
CA GLU A 177 21.36 -2.71 17.10
C GLU A 177 22.20 -2.87 15.83
N GLU A 178 23.54 -2.88 15.94
CA GLU A 178 24.45 -3.11 14.79
C GLU A 178 24.27 -4.52 14.21
N THR A 179 24.11 -5.53 15.06
CA THR A 179 23.89 -6.91 14.60
C THR A 179 22.57 -7.04 13.86
N LEU A 180 21.50 -6.42 14.38
CA LEU A 180 20.19 -6.42 13.71
C LEU A 180 20.24 -5.68 12.39
N LEU A 181 20.91 -4.53 12.32
CA LEU A 181 21.10 -3.79 11.07
C LEU A 181 21.86 -4.58 10.02
N ALA A 182 22.94 -5.29 10.42
CA ALA A 182 23.67 -6.15 9.51
C ALA A 182 22.77 -7.25 8.93
N PHE A 183 21.99 -7.92 9.76
CA PHE A 183 21.03 -8.94 9.35
C PHE A 183 19.97 -8.38 8.38
N ILE A 184 19.40 -7.21 8.69
CA ILE A 184 18.41 -6.57 7.81
C ILE A 184 19.04 -6.19 6.47
N ARG A 185 20.26 -5.66 6.45
CA ARG A 185 20.98 -5.33 5.20
C ARG A 185 21.22 -6.56 4.33
N ASP A 186 21.59 -7.67 4.93
CA ASP A 186 21.78 -8.94 4.21
C ASP A 186 20.47 -9.45 3.61
N MET A 187 19.36 -9.36 4.35
CA MET A 187 18.03 -9.72 3.84
C MET A 187 17.64 -8.85 2.65
N VAL A 188 17.74 -7.53 2.78
CA VAL A 188 17.36 -6.58 1.72
C VAL A 188 18.30 -6.72 0.51
N GLY A 189 19.60 -6.88 0.72
CA GLY A 189 20.59 -7.09 -0.34
C GLY A 189 20.44 -8.44 -1.07
N GLY A 190 19.89 -9.46 -0.39
CA GLY A 190 19.55 -10.76 -0.98
C GLY A 190 18.31 -10.71 -1.90
N VAL A 191 17.33 -9.90 -1.56
CA VAL A 191 16.11 -9.71 -2.37
C VAL A 191 16.40 -8.94 -3.66
N GLN A 192 17.28 -7.95 -3.63
CA GLN A 192 17.66 -7.16 -4.82
C GLN A 192 18.49 -7.91 -5.85
N LYS A 193 18.98 -9.13 -5.55
CA LYS A 193 19.75 -9.98 -6.48
C LYS A 193 18.90 -11.00 -7.24
N ILE A 194 17.60 -11.05 -7.00
CA ILE A 194 16.67 -12.04 -7.59
C ILE A 194 15.73 -11.38 -8.62
N GLU A 195 15.76 -10.05 -8.75
CA GLU A 195 15.16 -9.28 -9.85
C GLU A 195 16.21 -9.08 -10.98
#